data_522e353bc679c29c3951356231b32420
#
_entry.id   522e353bc679c29c3951356231b32420
#
_cell.length_a   1.000
_cell.length_b   1.000
_cell.length_c   1.000
_cell.angle_alpha   90.00
_cell.angle_beta   90.00
_cell.angle_gamma   90.00
#
_symmetry.space_group_name_H-M   'P 1'
#
loop_
_entity.id
_entity.type
_entity.pdbx_description
1 polymer ?
#
loop_
_entity_poly.entity_id
_entity_poly.type
_entity_poly.pdbx_seq_one_letter_code
_entity_poly.pdbx_strand_id
1 'polypeptide(L)'
;MPIQIDRNKAESVAPQFDEALELVRNEFGGLDPHRQYRNAFARLLKPDPLGRVLMMGTDQRDMFAPEVRRAIETSVLSDGHIFDFGAGDGQTFALVADALPRGTRVSIEEPNPEYLANYLAFLKTKPHLRLGMALAAAFDEIDAAAELSGEKLPSDGSIDLSLALHMLYFVNDLPASVTRMVRFLKPGGVLFVVVTDETVGYTGLALKSFIEHGGDTGDNARHLSVIAERRRLLGLPAEGGGAIAEVLGAAGTPVEIDVRRQQSRLYGHNLADLIALSAIALLASVESLEKFETAAWLLRHSPEAVDLRIEDDGPRKGMWSVTQPQWVAALRRTR
;
A
#
# COMPACT_ATOMS: atom_id res chain seq x y z
N MET A 1 4.56 27.07 9.96
CA MET A 1 3.50 26.06 10.28
C MET A 1 2.63 25.87 9.05
N PRO A 2 2.26 24.62 8.67
CA PRO A 2 1.45 24.38 7.47
C PRO A 2 0.17 25.22 7.50
N ILE A 3 -0.27 25.62 6.32
CA ILE A 3 -1.49 26.41 6.19
C ILE A 3 -2.67 25.46 6.21
N GLN A 4 -3.35 25.35 7.34
CA GLN A 4 -4.54 24.55 7.48
C GLN A 4 -5.71 25.15 6.69
N ILE A 5 -6.44 24.33 5.98
CA ILE A 5 -7.61 24.71 5.22
C ILE A 5 -8.83 24.33 6.05
N ASP A 6 -9.44 25.33 6.69
CA ASP A 6 -10.76 25.20 7.30
C ASP A 6 -11.88 25.36 6.26
N ARG A 7 -13.14 25.14 6.69
CA ARG A 7 -14.30 25.22 5.80
C ARG A 7 -14.44 26.60 5.15
N ASN A 8 -14.20 27.68 5.88
CA ASN A 8 -14.32 29.05 5.31
C ASN A 8 -13.26 29.29 4.25
N LYS A 9 -12.05 28.80 4.46
CA LYS A 9 -10.96 28.89 3.51
C LYS A 9 -11.19 27.97 2.30
N ALA A 10 -11.74 26.77 2.48
CA ALA A 10 -12.14 25.89 1.39
C ALA A 10 -13.21 26.55 0.48
N GLU A 11 -14.17 27.28 1.05
CA GLU A 11 -15.15 28.06 0.29
C GLU A 11 -14.49 29.20 -0.49
N SER A 12 -13.49 29.86 0.09
CA SER A 12 -12.76 30.94 -0.62
C SER A 12 -11.92 30.44 -1.80
N VAL A 13 -11.52 29.16 -1.79
CA VAL A 13 -10.78 28.50 -2.88
C VAL A 13 -11.66 27.56 -3.70
N ALA A 14 -12.99 27.63 -3.56
CA ALA A 14 -13.94 26.81 -4.30
C ALA A 14 -13.70 26.80 -5.83
N PRO A 15 -13.41 27.95 -6.49
CA PRO A 15 -13.10 27.95 -7.92
C PRO A 15 -11.90 27.07 -8.28
N GLN A 16 -10.91 26.95 -7.37
CA GLN A 16 -9.73 26.08 -7.59
C GLN A 16 -10.12 24.59 -7.54
N PHE A 17 -11.10 24.21 -6.70
CA PHE A 17 -11.64 22.86 -6.70
C PHE A 17 -12.36 22.52 -7.99
N ASP A 18 -13.18 23.44 -8.50
CA ASP A 18 -13.93 23.27 -9.74
C ASP A 18 -12.97 23.14 -10.94
N GLU A 19 -11.97 24.01 -11.04
CA GLU A 19 -10.90 23.94 -12.04
C GLU A 19 -10.10 22.64 -11.94
N ALA A 20 -9.68 22.26 -10.74
CA ALA A 20 -8.92 21.03 -10.50
C ALA A 20 -9.71 19.79 -10.89
N LEU A 21 -11.02 19.75 -10.59
CA LEU A 21 -11.88 18.63 -10.96
C LEU A 21 -12.06 18.56 -12.49
N GLU A 22 -12.19 19.70 -13.16
CA GLU A 22 -12.27 19.73 -14.62
C GLU A 22 -10.98 19.21 -15.28
N LEU A 23 -9.81 19.59 -14.76
CA LEU A 23 -8.52 19.04 -15.21
C LEU A 23 -8.47 17.52 -15.05
N VAL A 24 -8.92 17.00 -13.91
CA VAL A 24 -8.97 15.56 -13.64
C VAL A 24 -9.94 14.86 -14.61
N ARG A 25 -11.15 15.42 -14.83
CA ARG A 25 -12.12 14.87 -15.79
C ARG A 25 -11.55 14.80 -17.20
N ASN A 26 -10.87 15.84 -17.63
CA ASN A 26 -10.27 15.92 -18.97
C ASN A 26 -9.13 14.90 -19.14
N GLU A 27 -8.33 14.67 -18.10
CA GLU A 27 -7.20 13.75 -18.16
C GLU A 27 -7.60 12.29 -18.01
N PHE A 28 -8.54 11.99 -17.09
CA PHE A 28 -8.93 10.62 -16.76
C PHE A 28 -10.21 10.17 -17.46
N GLY A 29 -10.97 11.09 -18.01
CA GLY A 29 -12.19 10.78 -18.76
C GLY A 29 -11.90 9.92 -19.99
N GLY A 30 -12.67 8.84 -20.17
CA GLY A 30 -12.49 7.91 -21.27
C GLY A 30 -11.34 6.91 -21.12
N LEU A 31 -10.57 6.97 -20.03
CA LEU A 31 -9.59 5.95 -19.71
C LEU A 31 -10.26 4.77 -19.01
N ASP A 32 -9.79 3.56 -19.30
CA ASP A 32 -10.17 2.39 -18.54
C ASP A 32 -9.63 2.45 -17.08
N PRO A 33 -10.22 1.72 -16.12
CA PRO A 33 -9.85 1.78 -14.71
C PRO A 33 -8.36 1.50 -14.44
N HIS A 34 -7.73 0.60 -15.18
CA HIS A 34 -6.30 0.29 -15.00
C HIS A 34 -5.42 1.47 -15.41
N ARG A 35 -5.75 2.13 -16.53
CA ARG A 35 -5.04 3.34 -16.96
C ARG A 35 -5.29 4.51 -16.02
N GLN A 36 -6.51 4.68 -15.52
CA GLN A 36 -6.81 5.68 -14.50
C GLN A 36 -5.96 5.47 -13.25
N TYR A 37 -5.92 4.23 -12.72
CA TYR A 37 -5.09 3.88 -11.57
C TYR A 37 -3.61 4.18 -11.82
N ARG A 38 -3.06 3.67 -12.93
CA ARG A 38 -1.65 3.86 -13.28
C ARG A 38 -1.27 5.33 -13.42
N ASN A 39 -2.09 6.14 -14.09
CA ASN A 39 -1.82 7.56 -14.29
C ASN A 39 -1.91 8.34 -12.96
N ALA A 40 -2.89 8.02 -12.12
CA ALA A 40 -2.99 8.61 -10.79
C ALA A 40 -1.81 8.18 -9.90
N PHE A 41 -1.43 6.89 -9.91
CA PHE A 41 -0.28 6.39 -9.16
C PHE A 41 1.04 7.05 -9.60
N ALA A 42 1.21 7.33 -10.90
CA ALA A 42 2.39 8.02 -11.41
C ALA A 42 2.59 9.40 -10.78
N ARG A 43 1.53 10.05 -10.29
CA ARG A 43 1.61 11.35 -9.59
C ARG A 43 2.24 11.27 -8.20
N LEU A 44 2.32 10.06 -7.60
CA LEU A 44 3.11 9.85 -6.39
C LEU A 44 4.61 10.05 -6.65
N LEU A 45 5.04 9.88 -7.89
CA LEU A 45 6.42 9.82 -8.30
C LEU A 45 6.86 11.16 -8.92
N LYS A 46 8.03 11.62 -8.57
CA LYS A 46 8.65 12.80 -9.19
C LYS A 46 10.14 12.56 -9.36
N PRO A 47 10.70 12.79 -10.55
CA PRO A 47 12.15 12.81 -10.70
C PRO A 47 12.75 13.98 -9.91
N ASP A 48 13.84 13.74 -9.20
CA ASP A 48 14.66 14.79 -8.62
C ASP A 48 15.60 15.40 -9.67
N PRO A 49 16.30 16.50 -9.34
CA PRO A 49 17.27 17.12 -10.26
C PRO A 49 18.41 16.20 -10.71
N LEU A 50 18.64 15.08 -10.01
CA LEU A 50 19.62 14.05 -10.37
C LEU A 50 19.01 12.91 -11.17
N GLY A 51 17.73 13.01 -11.55
CA GLY A 51 17.00 11.99 -12.29
C GLY A 51 16.57 10.79 -11.46
N ARG A 52 16.71 10.83 -10.12
CA ARG A 52 16.17 9.78 -9.24
C ARG A 52 14.67 9.98 -9.07
N VAL A 53 13.93 8.90 -9.15
CA VAL A 53 12.48 8.94 -8.92
C VAL A 53 12.21 8.93 -7.43
N LEU A 54 11.64 10.01 -6.92
CA LEU A 54 11.25 10.16 -5.52
C LEU A 54 9.75 9.99 -5.37
N MET A 55 9.33 9.33 -4.29
CA MET A 55 7.92 9.26 -3.93
C MET A 55 7.56 10.53 -3.16
N MET A 56 7.09 11.54 -3.88
CA MET A 56 6.68 12.82 -3.30
C MET A 56 5.23 12.84 -2.85
N GLY A 57 4.37 12.04 -3.48
CA GLY A 57 2.93 12.04 -3.23
C GLY A 57 2.47 11.33 -1.95
N THR A 58 3.38 10.71 -1.21
CA THR A 58 3.10 10.16 0.13
C THR A 58 4.38 10.06 0.96
N ASP A 59 4.24 10.07 2.28
CA ASP A 59 5.31 9.78 3.23
C ASP A 59 5.18 8.38 3.88
N GLN A 60 4.22 7.59 3.44
CA GLN A 60 3.95 6.25 4.00
C GLN A 60 5.20 5.39 4.05
N ARG A 61 5.98 5.37 2.96
CA ARG A 61 7.24 4.60 2.88
C ARG A 61 8.29 5.07 3.88
N ASP A 62 8.42 6.39 4.05
CA ASP A 62 9.37 6.99 4.98
C ASP A 62 9.03 6.57 6.42
N MET A 63 7.74 6.40 6.73
CA MET A 63 7.25 6.03 8.05
C MET A 63 7.50 4.55 8.39
N PHE A 64 7.27 3.62 7.46
CA PHE A 64 7.45 2.19 7.76
C PHE A 64 8.84 1.63 7.44
N ALA A 65 9.62 2.25 6.56
CA ALA A 65 10.94 1.76 6.17
C ALA A 65 11.90 1.52 7.37
N PRO A 66 11.95 2.38 8.41
CA PRO A 66 12.75 2.10 9.62
C PRO A 66 12.33 0.82 10.35
N GLU A 67 11.04 0.48 10.34
CA GLU A 67 10.55 -0.73 10.99
C GLU A 67 10.87 -1.98 10.16
N VAL A 68 10.78 -1.90 8.83
CA VAL A 68 11.26 -2.97 7.94
C VAL A 68 12.76 -3.20 8.15
N ARG A 69 13.57 -2.14 8.25
CA ARG A 69 15.01 -2.26 8.56
C ARG A 69 15.24 -2.99 9.88
N ARG A 70 14.50 -2.66 10.92
CA ARG A 70 14.57 -3.36 12.21
C ARG A 70 14.16 -4.82 12.08
N ALA A 71 13.12 -5.15 11.31
CA ALA A 71 12.71 -6.51 11.04
C ALA A 71 13.82 -7.29 10.28
N ILE A 72 14.51 -6.67 9.33
CA ILE A 72 15.68 -7.23 8.65
C ILE A 72 16.79 -7.55 9.67
N GLU A 73 17.19 -6.56 10.46
CA GLU A 73 18.29 -6.68 11.44
C GLU A 73 18.04 -7.79 12.47
N THR A 74 16.77 -8.02 12.83
CA THR A 74 16.40 -9.00 13.87
C THR A 74 16.05 -10.38 13.33
N SER A 75 15.73 -10.51 12.04
CA SER A 75 15.19 -11.76 11.48
C SER A 75 15.98 -12.32 10.32
N VAL A 76 16.79 -11.52 9.62
CA VAL A 76 17.54 -11.96 8.44
C VAL A 76 19.02 -12.09 8.76
N LEU A 77 19.53 -13.31 8.69
CA LEU A 77 20.95 -13.61 8.83
C LEU A 77 21.67 -13.62 7.47
N SER A 78 23.01 -13.75 7.49
CA SER A 78 23.79 -13.97 6.26
C SER A 78 23.25 -15.18 5.50
N ASP A 79 23.17 -15.06 4.16
CA ASP A 79 22.55 -16.04 3.29
C ASP A 79 21.06 -16.32 3.58
N GLY A 80 20.38 -15.40 4.29
CA GLY A 80 18.95 -15.45 4.56
C GLY A 80 18.09 -15.36 3.30
N HIS A 81 16.78 -15.48 3.48
CA HIS A 81 15.82 -15.44 2.37
C HIS A 81 14.65 -14.51 2.68
N ILE A 82 14.42 -13.55 1.80
CA ILE A 82 13.26 -12.65 1.84
C ILE A 82 12.29 -13.01 0.72
N PHE A 83 10.99 -12.88 0.98
CA PHE A 83 9.97 -12.94 -0.03
C PHE A 83 9.16 -11.63 -0.04
N ASP A 84 9.19 -10.90 -1.16
CA ASP A 84 8.45 -9.66 -1.36
C ASP A 84 7.22 -9.94 -2.23
N PHE A 85 6.03 -9.83 -1.62
CA PHE A 85 4.74 -10.10 -2.24
C PHE A 85 4.10 -8.81 -2.73
N GLY A 86 3.56 -8.81 -3.97
CA GLY A 86 3.04 -7.62 -4.61
C GLY A 86 4.09 -6.51 -4.67
N ALA A 87 5.29 -6.90 -5.08
CA ALA A 87 6.53 -6.15 -4.83
C ALA A 87 6.63 -4.82 -5.61
N GLY A 88 5.76 -4.59 -6.59
CA GLY A 88 5.83 -3.43 -7.47
C GLY A 88 7.13 -3.37 -8.25
N ASP A 89 7.58 -2.17 -8.52
CA ASP A 89 8.80 -1.89 -9.28
C ASP A 89 10.11 -1.91 -8.45
N GLY A 90 10.02 -2.32 -7.18
CA GLY A 90 11.16 -2.42 -6.26
C GLY A 90 11.55 -1.11 -5.57
N GLN A 91 10.87 0.00 -5.82
CA GLN A 91 11.22 1.29 -5.19
C GLN A 91 11.08 1.26 -3.66
N THR A 92 10.10 0.54 -3.14
CA THR A 92 9.94 0.39 -1.68
C THR A 92 11.07 -0.46 -1.10
N PHE A 93 11.40 -1.57 -1.75
CA PHE A 93 12.49 -2.43 -1.34
C PHE A 93 13.85 -1.72 -1.41
N ALA A 94 14.04 -0.80 -2.37
CA ALA A 94 15.25 0.00 -2.51
C ALA A 94 15.59 0.80 -1.25
N LEU A 95 14.60 1.22 -0.46
CA LEU A 95 14.80 1.94 0.80
C LEU A 95 15.48 1.09 1.89
N VAL A 96 15.39 -0.23 1.78
CA VAL A 96 15.85 -1.16 2.82
C VAL A 96 16.89 -2.16 2.31
N ALA A 97 17.12 -2.23 1.01
CA ALA A 97 18.02 -3.21 0.39
C ALA A 97 19.45 -3.20 0.93
N ASP A 98 19.96 -2.01 1.28
CA ASP A 98 21.33 -1.86 1.82
C ASP A 98 21.47 -2.34 3.28
N ALA A 99 20.35 -2.57 3.98
CA ALA A 99 20.36 -3.16 5.33
C ALA A 99 20.45 -4.70 5.29
N LEU A 100 20.26 -5.32 4.12
CA LEU A 100 20.26 -6.75 3.97
C LEU A 100 21.68 -7.32 4.06
N PRO A 101 21.87 -8.42 4.83
CA PRO A 101 23.14 -9.12 4.90
C PRO A 101 23.59 -9.65 3.54
N ARG A 102 24.91 -9.83 3.38
CA ARG A 102 25.48 -10.38 2.17
C ARG A 102 24.98 -11.81 1.93
N GLY A 103 24.67 -12.11 0.68
CA GLY A 103 24.19 -13.43 0.26
C GLY A 103 22.68 -13.59 0.38
N THR A 104 21.96 -12.63 0.97
CA THR A 104 20.50 -12.70 1.10
C THR A 104 19.85 -12.96 -0.25
N ARG A 105 19.00 -13.99 -0.30
CA ARG A 105 18.15 -14.30 -1.46
C ARG A 105 16.88 -13.47 -1.39
N VAL A 106 16.46 -12.96 -2.53
CA VAL A 106 15.23 -12.18 -2.68
C VAL A 106 14.32 -12.88 -3.68
N SER A 107 13.21 -13.42 -3.20
CA SER A 107 12.11 -13.90 -4.04
C SER A 107 11.08 -12.82 -4.20
N ILE A 108 10.50 -12.71 -5.40
CA ILE A 108 9.62 -11.62 -5.80
C ILE A 108 8.38 -12.21 -6.47
N GLU A 109 7.21 -11.75 -6.06
CA GLU A 109 5.97 -11.92 -6.80
C GLU A 109 5.40 -10.54 -7.12
N GLU A 110 5.09 -10.30 -8.39
CA GLU A 110 4.50 -9.04 -8.89
C GLU A 110 3.70 -9.32 -10.17
N PRO A 111 2.37 -9.08 -10.18
CA PRO A 111 1.54 -9.41 -11.35
C PRO A 111 1.86 -8.58 -12.59
N ASN A 112 2.42 -7.37 -12.45
CA ASN A 112 2.79 -6.54 -13.58
C ASN A 112 4.22 -6.87 -14.07
N PRO A 113 4.38 -7.47 -15.28
CA PRO A 113 5.69 -7.88 -15.78
C PRO A 113 6.64 -6.70 -16.02
N GLU A 114 6.14 -5.50 -16.29
CA GLU A 114 6.96 -4.30 -16.43
C GLU A 114 7.56 -3.87 -15.08
N TYR A 115 6.74 -3.89 -14.02
CA TYR A 115 7.22 -3.60 -12.67
C TYR A 115 8.21 -4.65 -12.19
N LEU A 116 7.92 -5.92 -12.43
CA LEU A 116 8.87 -7.01 -12.12
C LEU A 116 10.20 -6.82 -12.85
N ALA A 117 10.19 -6.45 -14.13
CA ALA A 117 11.40 -6.19 -14.90
C ALA A 117 12.22 -5.02 -14.30
N ASN A 118 11.56 -3.95 -13.85
CA ASN A 118 12.21 -2.82 -13.17
C ASN A 118 12.84 -3.25 -11.85
N TYR A 119 12.14 -4.06 -11.06
CA TYR A 119 12.67 -4.60 -9.82
C TYR A 119 13.90 -5.49 -10.06
N LEU A 120 13.84 -6.38 -11.04
CA LEU A 120 14.98 -7.22 -11.42
C LEU A 120 16.18 -6.40 -11.90
N ALA A 121 15.95 -5.32 -12.65
CA ALA A 121 16.99 -4.39 -13.04
C ALA A 121 17.63 -3.72 -11.82
N PHE A 122 16.82 -3.30 -10.85
CA PHE A 122 17.32 -2.76 -9.58
C PHE A 122 18.16 -3.78 -8.80
N LEU A 123 17.70 -5.04 -8.65
CA LEU A 123 18.47 -6.08 -7.94
C LEU A 123 19.86 -6.33 -8.56
N LYS A 124 20.00 -6.24 -9.88
CA LYS A 124 21.31 -6.35 -10.56
C LYS A 124 22.30 -5.28 -10.10
N THR A 125 21.83 -4.16 -9.59
CA THR A 125 22.70 -3.10 -9.02
C THR A 125 23.16 -3.41 -7.59
N LYS A 126 22.68 -4.49 -6.97
CA LYS A 126 22.96 -4.88 -5.59
C LYS A 126 23.74 -6.20 -5.54
N PRO A 127 25.08 -6.20 -5.77
CA PRO A 127 25.86 -7.42 -5.90
C PRO A 127 25.98 -8.27 -4.64
N HIS A 128 25.56 -7.73 -3.49
CA HIS A 128 25.50 -8.46 -2.22
C HIS A 128 24.21 -9.29 -2.06
N LEU A 129 23.20 -9.07 -2.92
CA LEU A 129 21.94 -9.82 -2.96
C LEU A 129 21.96 -10.87 -4.07
N ARG A 130 21.14 -11.89 -3.92
CA ARG A 130 20.93 -12.97 -4.90
C ARG A 130 19.45 -13.06 -5.25
N LEU A 131 19.12 -13.25 -6.51
CA LEU A 131 17.78 -13.59 -6.90
C LEU A 131 17.44 -15.01 -6.41
N GLY A 132 16.33 -15.14 -5.70
CA GLY A 132 15.76 -16.44 -5.30
C GLY A 132 14.80 -16.94 -6.38
N MET A 133 13.71 -16.23 -6.58
CA MET A 133 12.66 -16.50 -7.56
C MET A 133 12.09 -15.17 -8.03
N ALA A 134 11.61 -15.11 -9.28
CA ALA A 134 10.84 -13.98 -9.78
C ALA A 134 9.63 -14.49 -10.57
N LEU A 135 8.43 -14.11 -10.15
CA LEU A 135 7.19 -14.60 -10.72
C LEU A 135 6.26 -13.46 -11.10
N ALA A 136 5.89 -13.40 -12.40
CA ALA A 136 4.91 -12.46 -12.93
C ALA A 136 3.50 -13.06 -12.81
N ALA A 137 2.91 -12.99 -11.63
CA ALA A 137 1.58 -13.53 -11.36
C ALA A 137 0.93 -12.80 -10.18
N ALA A 138 -0.40 -12.85 -10.09
CA ALA A 138 -1.08 -12.47 -8.86
C ALA A 138 -0.85 -13.53 -7.78
N PHE A 139 -0.82 -13.11 -6.50
CA PHE A 139 -0.55 -14.02 -5.40
C PHE A 139 -1.50 -15.23 -5.35
N ASP A 140 -2.77 -15.03 -5.66
CA ASP A 140 -3.77 -16.12 -5.67
C ASP A 140 -3.49 -17.17 -6.76
N GLU A 141 -2.67 -16.86 -7.76
CA GLU A 141 -2.29 -17.73 -8.88
C GLU A 141 -0.84 -18.25 -8.77
N ILE A 142 -0.16 -17.98 -7.67
CA ILE A 142 1.30 -18.18 -7.52
C ILE A 142 1.74 -19.64 -7.77
N ASP A 143 0.96 -20.62 -7.32
CA ASP A 143 1.28 -22.05 -7.50
C ASP A 143 1.18 -22.46 -8.98
N ALA A 144 0.09 -22.09 -9.65
CA ALA A 144 -0.13 -22.39 -11.07
C ALA A 144 0.89 -21.68 -11.96
N ALA A 145 1.20 -20.43 -11.66
CA ALA A 145 2.19 -19.65 -12.41
C ALA A 145 3.61 -20.19 -12.24
N ALA A 146 3.97 -20.64 -11.04
CA ALA A 146 5.26 -21.27 -10.78
C ALA A 146 5.40 -22.60 -11.56
N GLU A 147 4.36 -23.41 -11.59
CA GLU A 147 4.34 -24.65 -12.38
C GLU A 147 4.51 -24.37 -13.87
N LEU A 148 3.76 -23.41 -14.42
CA LEU A 148 3.82 -23.05 -15.84
C LEU A 148 5.15 -22.46 -16.27
N SER A 149 5.79 -21.65 -15.41
CA SER A 149 7.08 -21.02 -15.69
C SER A 149 8.30 -21.92 -15.41
N GLY A 150 8.09 -23.04 -14.71
CA GLY A 150 9.17 -23.89 -14.20
C GLY A 150 9.94 -23.28 -13.03
N GLU A 151 9.44 -22.18 -12.44
CA GLU A 151 10.00 -21.57 -11.25
C GLU A 151 9.67 -22.41 -10.02
N LYS A 152 10.58 -22.41 -9.06
CA LYS A 152 10.37 -23.16 -7.81
C LYS A 152 10.03 -22.21 -6.68
N LEU A 153 8.81 -22.31 -6.17
CA LEU A 153 8.41 -21.58 -4.96
C LEU A 153 9.32 -21.93 -3.77
N PRO A 154 9.57 -20.97 -2.87
CA PRO A 154 10.19 -21.26 -1.60
C PRO A 154 9.42 -22.35 -0.85
N SER A 155 10.15 -23.26 -0.20
CA SER A 155 9.53 -24.30 0.64
C SER A 155 8.91 -23.67 1.88
N ASP A 156 7.86 -24.32 2.42
CA ASP A 156 7.34 -23.95 3.74
C ASP A 156 8.46 -23.96 4.77
N GLY A 157 8.49 -22.97 5.65
CA GLY A 157 9.53 -22.84 6.68
C GLY A 157 10.92 -22.42 6.15
N SER A 158 11.03 -21.79 4.98
CA SER A 158 12.33 -21.43 4.39
C SER A 158 12.63 -19.93 4.34
N ILE A 159 11.66 -19.06 4.64
CA ILE A 159 11.76 -17.62 4.54
C ILE A 159 12.02 -16.99 5.91
N ASP A 160 12.97 -16.08 5.99
CA ASP A 160 13.28 -15.32 7.20
C ASP A 160 12.36 -14.10 7.37
N LEU A 161 12.08 -13.41 6.29
CA LEU A 161 11.22 -12.21 6.25
C LEU A 161 10.37 -12.19 4.98
N SER A 162 9.08 -12.04 5.16
CA SER A 162 8.15 -11.77 4.08
C SER A 162 7.63 -10.33 4.16
N LEU A 163 7.49 -9.68 3.03
CA LEU A 163 6.94 -8.33 2.92
C LEU A 163 5.61 -8.38 2.17
N ALA A 164 4.58 -7.74 2.72
CA ALA A 164 3.27 -7.54 2.09
C ALA A 164 2.87 -6.07 2.26
N LEU A 165 3.49 -5.20 1.45
CA LEU A 165 3.43 -3.75 1.59
C LEU A 165 2.38 -3.18 0.64
N HIS A 166 1.21 -2.81 1.18
CA HIS A 166 0.07 -2.30 0.41
C HIS A 166 -0.44 -3.25 -0.69
N MET A 167 -0.31 -4.57 -0.50
CA MET A 167 -0.75 -5.57 -1.48
C MET A 167 -1.98 -6.37 -1.05
N LEU A 168 -2.30 -6.47 0.25
CA LEU A 168 -3.41 -7.29 0.76
C LEU A 168 -4.82 -6.80 0.32
N TYR A 169 -4.90 -5.72 -0.42
CA TYR A 169 -6.13 -5.25 -1.07
C TYR A 169 -6.53 -6.10 -2.28
N PHE A 170 -5.57 -6.80 -2.88
CA PHE A 170 -5.68 -7.44 -4.19
C PHE A 170 -5.81 -8.97 -4.09
N VAL A 171 -5.80 -9.54 -2.88
CA VAL A 171 -6.03 -10.96 -2.67
C VAL A 171 -7.52 -11.27 -2.55
N ASN A 172 -7.96 -12.41 -3.10
CA ASN A 172 -9.37 -12.80 -3.09
C ASN A 172 -9.81 -13.44 -1.76
N ASP A 173 -8.92 -14.22 -1.14
CA ASP A 173 -9.14 -14.89 0.15
C ASP A 173 -8.04 -14.47 1.12
N LEU A 174 -8.31 -13.43 1.91
CA LEU A 174 -7.33 -12.87 2.82
C LEU A 174 -6.87 -13.87 3.91
N PRO A 175 -7.74 -14.66 4.57
CA PRO A 175 -7.31 -15.70 5.51
C PRO A 175 -6.36 -16.72 4.89
N ALA A 176 -6.72 -17.25 3.72
CA ALA A 176 -5.89 -18.23 3.00
C ALA A 176 -4.57 -17.63 2.56
N SER A 177 -4.58 -16.41 2.01
CA SER A 177 -3.38 -15.71 1.54
C SER A 177 -2.40 -15.43 2.68
N VAL A 178 -2.87 -14.87 3.79
CA VAL A 178 -1.99 -14.60 4.95
C VAL A 178 -1.47 -15.92 5.56
N THR A 179 -2.31 -16.96 5.64
CA THR A 179 -1.88 -18.28 6.08
C THR A 179 -0.77 -18.84 5.18
N ARG A 180 -0.92 -18.70 3.86
CA ARG A 180 0.09 -19.13 2.88
C ARG A 180 1.39 -18.37 3.06
N MET A 181 1.34 -17.05 3.21
CA MET A 181 2.53 -16.20 3.45
C MET A 181 3.26 -16.60 4.73
N VAL A 182 2.53 -16.87 5.83
CA VAL A 182 3.11 -17.29 7.11
C VAL A 182 3.69 -18.71 7.04
N ARG A 183 3.12 -19.61 6.24
CA ARG A 183 3.68 -20.96 6.03
C ARG A 183 5.08 -20.94 5.45
N PHE A 184 5.38 -20.01 4.55
CA PHE A 184 6.73 -19.85 4.00
C PHE A 184 7.77 -19.48 5.08
N LEU A 185 7.35 -18.81 6.16
CA LEU A 185 8.27 -18.35 7.20
C LEU A 185 8.87 -19.50 7.99
N LYS A 186 10.14 -19.39 8.32
CA LYS A 186 10.79 -20.18 9.37
C LYS A 186 10.14 -19.91 10.74
N PRO A 187 10.26 -20.81 11.72
CA PRO A 187 10.07 -20.43 13.11
C PRO A 187 10.93 -19.21 13.47
N GLY A 188 10.33 -18.18 14.06
CA GLY A 188 10.98 -16.89 14.32
C GLY A 188 10.99 -15.91 13.13
N GLY A 189 10.66 -16.38 11.91
CA GLY A 189 10.51 -15.51 10.74
C GLY A 189 9.33 -14.55 10.87
N VAL A 190 9.35 -13.46 10.12
CA VAL A 190 8.37 -12.36 10.22
C VAL A 190 7.68 -12.13 8.88
N LEU A 191 6.35 -12.03 8.88
CA LEU A 191 5.57 -11.40 7.83
C LEU A 191 5.33 -9.95 8.25
N PHE A 192 5.86 -9.02 7.47
CA PHE A 192 5.68 -7.59 7.67
C PHE A 192 4.59 -7.07 6.73
N VAL A 193 3.53 -6.52 7.31
CA VAL A 193 2.33 -6.08 6.60
C VAL A 193 2.15 -4.59 6.76
N VAL A 194 1.85 -3.88 5.66
CA VAL A 194 1.40 -2.50 5.69
C VAL A 194 0.10 -2.39 4.92
N VAL A 195 -0.90 -1.77 5.55
CA VAL A 195 -2.19 -1.46 4.92
C VAL A 195 -2.66 -0.07 5.34
N THR A 196 -3.41 0.59 4.48
CA THR A 196 -4.06 1.86 4.79
C THR A 196 -5.03 1.70 5.97
N ASP A 197 -5.05 2.68 6.86
CA ASP A 197 -6.09 2.75 7.89
C ASP A 197 -7.41 3.25 7.28
N GLU A 198 -8.37 2.35 7.19
CA GLU A 198 -9.70 2.60 6.62
C GLU A 198 -10.72 3.11 7.64
N THR A 199 -10.27 3.52 8.84
CA THR A 199 -11.16 4.00 9.91
C THR A 199 -11.09 5.51 10.10
N VAL A 200 -10.02 6.15 9.67
CA VAL A 200 -9.77 7.59 9.87
C VAL A 200 -9.05 8.20 8.66
N GLY A 201 -8.83 9.51 8.73
CA GLY A 201 -8.22 10.27 7.65
C GLY A 201 -9.08 10.27 6.39
N TYR A 202 -8.46 10.50 5.27
CA TYR A 202 -9.19 10.59 4.01
C TYR A 202 -9.94 9.29 3.66
N THR A 203 -9.27 8.14 3.69
CA THR A 203 -9.91 6.85 3.33
C THR A 203 -11.05 6.51 4.28
N GLY A 204 -10.89 6.73 5.60
CA GLY A 204 -11.96 6.48 6.56
C GLY A 204 -13.19 7.35 6.32
N LEU A 205 -12.99 8.63 6.02
CA LEU A 205 -14.09 9.55 5.70
C LEU A 205 -14.76 9.18 4.37
N ALA A 206 -13.99 8.86 3.35
CA ALA A 206 -14.50 8.50 2.03
C ALA A 206 -15.33 7.21 2.09
N LEU A 207 -14.86 6.19 2.79
CA LEU A 207 -15.61 4.94 3.01
C LEU A 207 -16.89 5.18 3.80
N LYS A 208 -16.85 6.02 4.84
CA LYS A 208 -18.04 6.39 5.58
C LYS A 208 -19.07 7.09 4.70
N SER A 209 -18.64 8.08 3.92
CA SER A 209 -19.51 8.79 2.97
C SER A 209 -20.10 7.83 1.92
N PHE A 210 -19.30 6.89 1.43
CA PHE A 210 -19.74 5.88 0.47
C PHE A 210 -20.80 4.94 1.06
N ILE A 211 -20.63 4.47 2.30
CA ILE A 211 -21.63 3.65 3.01
C ILE A 211 -22.93 4.43 3.21
N GLU A 212 -22.83 5.71 3.60
CA GLU A 212 -24.01 6.53 3.92
C GLU A 212 -24.80 6.97 2.67
N HIS A 213 -24.15 7.14 1.51
CA HIS A 213 -24.78 7.74 0.33
C HIS A 213 -24.72 6.84 -0.92
N GLY A 214 -23.89 5.80 -0.93
CA GLY A 214 -23.57 5.04 -2.14
C GLY A 214 -24.63 4.00 -2.57
N GLY A 215 -25.68 3.82 -1.79
CA GLY A 215 -26.70 2.80 -2.08
C GLY A 215 -26.16 1.36 -2.05
N ASP A 216 -27.04 0.42 -1.81
CA ASP A 216 -26.73 -1.01 -1.72
C ASP A 216 -26.68 -1.65 -3.13
N THR A 217 -25.76 -1.20 -3.98
CA THR A 217 -25.52 -1.82 -5.28
C THR A 217 -24.53 -2.97 -5.13
N GLY A 218 -24.74 -4.10 -5.83
CA GLY A 218 -24.05 -5.37 -5.60
C GLY A 218 -22.51 -5.29 -5.52
N ASP A 219 -21.88 -4.46 -6.35
CA ASP A 219 -20.40 -4.30 -6.35
C ASP A 219 -19.90 -3.52 -5.11
N ASN A 220 -20.67 -2.55 -4.67
CA ASN A 220 -20.36 -1.77 -3.46
C ASN A 220 -20.47 -2.63 -2.19
N ALA A 221 -21.52 -3.46 -2.10
CA ALA A 221 -21.69 -4.40 -0.98
C ALA A 221 -20.52 -5.40 -0.90
N ARG A 222 -20.07 -5.90 -2.05
CA ARG A 222 -18.91 -6.79 -2.13
C ARG A 222 -17.63 -6.09 -1.67
N HIS A 223 -17.37 -4.88 -2.12
CA HIS A 223 -16.19 -4.09 -1.73
C HIS A 223 -16.18 -3.81 -0.23
N LEU A 224 -17.31 -3.38 0.33
CA LEU A 224 -17.46 -3.15 1.77
C LEU A 224 -17.28 -4.43 2.59
N SER A 225 -17.75 -5.58 2.08
CA SER A 225 -17.54 -6.88 2.72
C SER A 225 -16.05 -7.24 2.80
N VAL A 226 -15.28 -7.00 1.73
CA VAL A 226 -13.82 -7.22 1.72
C VAL A 226 -13.11 -6.31 2.72
N ILE A 227 -13.51 -5.04 2.80
CA ILE A 227 -12.97 -4.10 3.79
C ILE A 227 -13.28 -4.54 5.22
N ALA A 228 -14.55 -4.93 5.47
CA ALA A 228 -14.98 -5.40 6.78
C ALA A 228 -14.21 -6.66 7.21
N GLU A 229 -14.01 -7.61 6.28
CA GLU A 229 -13.24 -8.82 6.53
C GLU A 229 -11.76 -8.50 6.82
N ARG A 230 -11.14 -7.60 6.06
CA ARG A 230 -9.76 -7.16 6.31
C ARG A 230 -9.61 -6.53 7.69
N ARG A 231 -10.53 -5.65 8.09
CA ARG A 231 -10.56 -5.06 9.44
C ARG A 231 -10.71 -6.13 10.52
N ARG A 232 -11.61 -7.09 10.33
CA ARG A 232 -11.84 -8.18 11.26
C ARG A 232 -10.60 -9.06 11.43
N LEU A 233 -9.95 -9.43 10.35
CA LEU A 233 -8.81 -10.34 10.36
C LEU A 233 -7.54 -9.68 10.89
N LEU A 234 -7.20 -8.50 10.41
CA LEU A 234 -5.97 -7.81 10.79
C LEU A 234 -6.07 -7.09 12.14
N GLY A 235 -7.24 -7.10 12.76
CA GLY A 235 -7.45 -6.48 14.06
C GLY A 235 -7.44 -4.97 14.05
N LEU A 236 -7.73 -4.35 12.91
CA LEU A 236 -7.75 -2.91 12.72
C LEU A 236 -9.14 -2.35 13.11
N PRO A 237 -9.26 -1.49 14.11
CA PRO A 237 -8.26 -0.92 15.02
C PRO A 237 -8.11 -1.69 16.35
N ALA A 238 -8.53 -2.95 16.43
CA ALA A 238 -8.51 -3.72 17.67
C ALA A 238 -7.08 -3.97 18.18
N GLU A 239 -6.88 -3.85 19.47
CA GLU A 239 -5.65 -4.28 20.12
C GLU A 239 -5.51 -5.81 20.03
N GLY A 240 -4.30 -6.31 19.76
CA GLY A 240 -4.00 -7.74 19.82
C GLY A 240 -4.14 -8.55 18.53
N GLY A 241 -4.26 -7.91 17.37
CA GLY A 241 -4.09 -8.62 16.08
C GLY A 241 -5.34 -9.31 15.52
N GLY A 242 -6.53 -8.99 16.04
CA GLY A 242 -7.81 -9.47 15.50
C GLY A 242 -7.93 -10.99 15.36
N ALA A 243 -8.83 -11.42 14.50
CA ALA A 243 -9.12 -12.83 14.28
C ALA A 243 -8.00 -13.57 13.52
N ILE A 244 -7.02 -12.87 12.97
CA ILE A 244 -5.94 -13.52 12.18
C ILE A 244 -5.09 -14.43 13.05
N ALA A 245 -4.88 -14.09 14.34
CA ALA A 245 -4.14 -14.97 15.25
C ALA A 245 -4.84 -16.32 15.46
N GLU A 246 -6.17 -16.32 15.57
CA GLU A 246 -6.98 -17.52 15.68
C GLU A 246 -6.96 -18.35 14.39
N VAL A 247 -7.10 -17.68 13.24
CA VAL A 247 -7.04 -18.32 11.91
C VAL A 247 -5.70 -19.02 11.72
N LEU A 248 -4.60 -18.33 11.99
CA LEU A 248 -3.25 -18.85 11.85
C LEU A 248 -2.96 -19.97 12.87
N GLY A 249 -3.44 -19.84 14.11
CA GLY A 249 -3.35 -20.88 15.14
C GLY A 249 -4.09 -22.15 14.72
N ALA A 250 -5.30 -22.05 14.20
CA ALA A 250 -6.09 -23.16 13.68
C ALA A 250 -5.44 -23.83 12.46
N ALA A 251 -4.74 -23.05 11.63
CA ALA A 251 -3.99 -23.56 10.47
C ALA A 251 -2.61 -24.17 10.83
N GLY A 252 -2.26 -24.26 12.12
CA GLY A 252 -0.99 -24.79 12.59
C GLY A 252 0.22 -23.88 12.37
N THR A 253 -0.02 -22.59 12.14
CA THR A 253 1.02 -21.55 11.94
C THR A 253 0.84 -20.43 12.96
N PRO A 254 0.97 -20.70 14.27
CA PRO A 254 0.74 -19.68 15.29
C PRO A 254 1.75 -18.54 15.18
N VAL A 255 1.30 -17.33 15.47
CA VAL A 255 2.09 -16.11 15.39
C VAL A 255 1.94 -15.25 16.64
N GLU A 256 2.99 -14.48 16.93
CA GLU A 256 2.92 -13.29 17.76
C GLU A 256 2.72 -12.09 16.83
N ILE A 257 1.81 -11.18 17.20
CA ILE A 257 1.44 -10.04 16.36
C ILE A 257 1.73 -8.74 17.10
N ASP A 258 2.51 -7.86 16.48
CA ASP A 258 2.70 -6.46 16.90
C ASP A 258 2.06 -5.57 15.83
N VAL A 259 1.04 -4.78 16.20
CA VAL A 259 0.32 -3.88 15.30
C VAL A 259 0.47 -2.46 15.78
N ARG A 260 0.79 -1.55 14.87
CA ARG A 260 0.94 -0.12 15.14
C ARG A 260 0.26 0.71 14.08
N ARG A 261 -0.30 1.81 14.51
CA ARG A 261 -0.80 2.85 13.64
C ARG A 261 0.27 3.90 13.42
N GLN A 262 0.54 4.23 12.18
CA GLN A 262 1.43 5.32 11.80
C GLN A 262 0.63 6.44 11.13
N GLN A 263 0.95 7.68 11.52
CA GLN A 263 0.44 8.85 10.84
C GLN A 263 1.21 9.07 9.54
N SER A 264 0.48 9.18 8.45
CA SER A 264 1.03 9.48 7.14
C SER A 264 0.06 10.35 6.34
N ARG A 265 0.51 10.83 5.20
CA ARG A 265 -0.25 11.76 4.38
C ARG A 265 -0.14 11.43 2.89
N LEU A 266 -1.14 11.87 2.13
CA LEU A 266 -1.06 12.03 0.69
C LEU A 266 -0.74 13.48 0.35
N TYR A 267 0.05 13.69 -0.70
CA TYR A 267 0.51 15.00 -1.14
C TYR A 267 0.31 15.17 -2.64
N GLY A 268 -0.34 16.26 -3.06
CA GLY A 268 -0.44 16.67 -4.45
C GLY A 268 0.35 17.95 -4.71
N HIS A 269 1.06 18.06 -5.83
CA HIS A 269 1.74 19.31 -6.21
C HIS A 269 0.75 20.46 -6.43
N ASN A 270 -0.44 20.11 -6.80
CA ASN A 270 -1.59 20.97 -6.92
C ASN A 270 -2.85 20.21 -6.46
N LEU A 271 -3.99 20.87 -6.47
CA LEU A 271 -5.23 20.26 -5.99
C LEU A 271 -5.73 19.14 -6.92
N ALA A 272 -5.49 19.23 -8.23
CA ALA A 272 -5.86 18.15 -9.17
C ALA A 272 -5.05 16.87 -8.91
N ASP A 273 -3.75 16.98 -8.61
CA ASP A 273 -2.94 15.84 -8.21
C ASP A 273 -3.47 15.22 -6.91
N LEU A 274 -3.80 16.03 -5.91
CA LEU A 274 -4.34 15.53 -4.65
C LEU A 274 -5.68 14.84 -4.85
N ILE A 275 -6.59 15.38 -5.67
CA ILE A 275 -7.87 14.75 -6.02
C ILE A 275 -7.62 13.38 -6.67
N ALA A 276 -6.72 13.32 -7.66
CA ALA A 276 -6.40 12.08 -8.37
C ALA A 276 -5.82 11.00 -7.42
N LEU A 277 -4.87 11.38 -6.57
CA LEU A 277 -4.27 10.47 -5.58
C LEU A 277 -5.27 10.01 -4.52
N SER A 278 -6.12 10.93 -4.06
CA SER A 278 -7.18 10.61 -3.11
C SER A 278 -8.19 9.64 -3.69
N ALA A 279 -8.52 9.76 -4.98
CA ALA A 279 -9.43 8.85 -5.66
C ALA A 279 -8.89 7.41 -5.75
N ILE A 280 -7.59 7.21 -5.99
CA ILE A 280 -7.01 5.86 -6.02
C ILE A 280 -6.89 5.24 -4.63
N ALA A 281 -6.78 6.05 -3.56
CA ALA A 281 -6.75 5.54 -2.20
C ALA A 281 -8.08 4.86 -1.79
N LEU A 282 -9.15 5.10 -2.52
CA LEU A 282 -10.43 4.41 -2.29
C LEU A 282 -10.41 2.97 -2.79
N LEU A 283 -9.53 2.59 -3.73
CA LEU A 283 -9.47 1.27 -4.38
C LEU A 283 -10.85 0.73 -4.80
N ALA A 284 -11.84 1.60 -4.77
CA ALA A 284 -13.18 1.22 -5.14
C ALA A 284 -13.18 0.91 -6.63
N SER A 285 -13.76 -0.21 -6.98
CA SER A 285 -14.06 -0.62 -8.35
C SER A 285 -15.12 0.27 -9.03
N VAL A 286 -15.22 1.54 -8.60
CA VAL A 286 -16.12 2.49 -9.22
C VAL A 286 -15.53 2.78 -10.60
N GLU A 287 -16.09 2.16 -11.60
CA GLU A 287 -15.68 2.26 -13.01
C GLU A 287 -15.90 3.65 -13.62
N SER A 288 -16.41 4.60 -12.82
CA SER A 288 -16.80 5.93 -13.24
C SER A 288 -15.86 7.03 -12.72
N LEU A 289 -16.02 8.25 -13.26
CA LEU A 289 -15.38 9.45 -12.74
C LEU A 289 -15.85 9.85 -11.33
N GLU A 290 -16.89 9.22 -10.82
CA GLU A 290 -17.48 9.50 -9.49
C GLU A 290 -16.47 9.48 -8.35
N LYS A 291 -15.46 8.60 -8.42
CA LYS A 291 -14.39 8.57 -7.41
C LYS A 291 -13.61 9.88 -7.32
N PHE A 292 -13.37 10.54 -8.45
CA PHE A 292 -12.70 11.83 -8.50
C PHE A 292 -13.60 12.95 -8.01
N GLU A 293 -14.90 12.88 -8.37
CA GLU A 293 -15.92 13.81 -7.90
C GLU A 293 -16.12 13.68 -6.39
N THR A 294 -16.20 12.45 -5.88
CA THR A 294 -16.27 12.17 -4.44
C THR A 294 -15.03 12.69 -3.72
N ALA A 295 -13.83 12.47 -4.27
CA ALA A 295 -12.60 12.98 -3.68
C ALA A 295 -12.62 14.52 -3.61
N ALA A 296 -12.94 15.20 -4.71
CA ALA A 296 -13.04 16.66 -4.76
C ALA A 296 -14.08 17.20 -3.77
N TRP A 297 -15.26 16.56 -3.71
CA TRP A 297 -16.32 16.93 -2.80
C TRP A 297 -15.91 16.80 -1.34
N LEU A 298 -15.30 15.68 -0.95
CA LEU A 298 -14.85 15.45 0.43
C LEU A 298 -13.76 16.44 0.85
N LEU A 299 -12.79 16.70 -0.01
CA LEU A 299 -11.71 17.66 0.26
C LEU A 299 -12.27 19.08 0.47
N ARG A 300 -13.29 19.47 -0.30
CA ARG A 300 -13.92 20.77 -0.22
C ARG A 300 -14.84 20.91 1.00
N HIS A 301 -15.69 19.90 1.27
CA HIS A 301 -16.78 20.03 2.26
C HIS A 301 -16.42 19.46 3.64
N SER A 302 -15.32 18.74 3.76
CA SER A 302 -14.86 18.15 5.01
C SER A 302 -13.34 18.33 5.24
N PRO A 303 -12.80 19.54 4.96
CA PRO A 303 -11.35 19.76 4.98
C PRO A 303 -10.72 19.50 6.34
N GLU A 304 -11.41 19.84 7.44
CA GLU A 304 -10.92 19.61 8.80
C GLU A 304 -10.89 18.11 9.15
N ALA A 305 -11.85 17.33 8.66
CA ALA A 305 -11.93 15.90 8.94
C ALA A 305 -10.78 15.11 8.31
N VAL A 306 -10.22 15.61 7.20
CA VAL A 306 -9.06 15.02 6.52
C VAL A 306 -7.77 15.79 6.78
N ASP A 307 -7.80 16.80 7.64
CA ASP A 307 -6.68 17.70 7.91
C ASP A 307 -6.05 18.22 6.61
N LEU A 308 -6.91 18.80 5.72
CA LEU A 308 -6.48 19.40 4.46
C LEU A 308 -5.61 20.62 4.72
N ARG A 309 -4.42 20.67 4.12
CA ARG A 309 -3.50 21.79 4.30
C ARG A 309 -2.53 21.95 3.12
N ILE A 310 -1.86 23.10 3.09
CA ILE A 310 -0.72 23.36 2.23
C ILE A 310 0.53 23.34 3.10
N GLU A 311 1.50 22.51 2.73
CA GLU A 311 2.76 22.38 3.45
C GLU A 311 3.60 23.65 3.27
N ASP A 312 4.22 24.14 4.34
CA ASP A 312 4.98 25.40 4.32
C ASP A 312 6.50 25.22 4.46
N ASP A 313 6.97 24.00 4.71
CA ASP A 313 8.37 23.68 4.86
C ASP A 313 8.78 22.31 4.25
N GLY A 314 10.07 22.02 4.34
CA GLY A 314 10.62 20.74 3.90
C GLY A 314 10.55 20.49 2.39
N PRO A 315 10.79 19.24 1.97
CA PRO A 315 10.83 18.86 0.55
C PRO A 315 9.46 18.94 -0.13
N ARG A 316 8.38 18.99 0.64
CA ARG A 316 6.98 19.05 0.17
C ARG A 316 6.35 20.44 0.29
N LYS A 317 7.17 21.48 0.50
CA LYS A 317 6.69 22.87 0.60
C LYS A 317 5.85 23.28 -0.61
N GLY A 318 4.69 23.85 -0.34
CA GLY A 318 3.70 24.27 -1.34
C GLY A 318 2.79 23.17 -1.85
N MET A 319 3.00 21.91 -1.44
CA MET A 319 2.11 20.81 -1.81
C MET A 319 0.84 20.82 -0.95
N TRP A 320 -0.28 20.47 -1.56
CA TRP A 320 -1.52 20.17 -0.86
C TRP A 320 -1.43 18.79 -0.23
N SER A 321 -2.00 18.61 0.96
CA SER A 321 -1.93 17.32 1.63
C SER A 321 -3.16 17.02 2.47
N VAL A 322 -3.42 15.71 2.65
CA VAL A 322 -4.45 15.17 3.55
C VAL A 322 -3.88 14.03 4.38
N THR A 323 -4.43 13.83 5.56
CA THR A 323 -4.08 12.71 6.43
C THR A 323 -4.54 11.39 5.82
N GLN A 324 -3.61 10.44 5.69
CA GLN A 324 -3.82 9.09 5.21
C GLN A 324 -3.04 8.09 6.07
N PRO A 325 -3.50 7.79 7.30
CA PRO A 325 -2.79 6.89 8.20
C PRO A 325 -2.72 5.47 7.65
N GLN A 326 -1.77 4.72 8.18
CA GLN A 326 -1.57 3.31 7.82
C GLN A 326 -1.38 2.45 9.08
N TRP A 327 -1.68 1.19 8.94
CA TRP A 327 -1.35 0.16 9.90
C TRP A 327 -0.12 -0.59 9.46
N VAL A 328 0.77 -0.83 10.39
CA VAL A 328 1.96 -1.65 10.24
C VAL A 328 1.85 -2.81 11.20
N ALA A 329 1.92 -4.02 10.69
CA ALA A 329 1.84 -5.23 11.48
C ALA A 329 3.06 -6.12 11.23
N ALA A 330 3.62 -6.67 12.30
CA ALA A 330 4.65 -7.70 12.25
C ALA A 330 4.07 -8.98 12.84
N LEU A 331 3.91 -10.00 12.00
CA LEU A 331 3.45 -11.34 12.40
C LEU A 331 4.66 -12.27 12.49
N ARG A 332 5.09 -12.59 13.70
CA ARG A 332 6.23 -13.46 13.95
C ARG A 332 5.76 -14.91 14.14
N ARG A 333 6.18 -15.82 13.26
CA ARG A 333 5.87 -17.23 13.38
C ARG A 333 6.57 -17.83 14.61
N THR A 334 5.83 -18.48 15.52
CA THR A 334 6.39 -19.03 16.77
C THR A 334 6.83 -20.48 16.67
N ARG A 335 6.23 -21.26 15.72
CA ARG A 335 6.53 -22.70 15.51
C ARG A 335 6.51 -23.05 14.02
#